data_984bbf14e330a9a940a009cc88fe6579
#
_entry.id   984bbf14e330a9a940a009cc88fe6579
#
_cell.length_a   1.000
_cell.length_b   1.000
_cell.length_c   1.000
_cell.angle_alpha   90.00
_cell.angle_beta   90.00
_cell.angle_gamma   90.00
#
_symmetry.space_group_name_H-M   'P 1'
#
loop_
_entity.id
_entity.type
_entity.pdbx_description
1 polymer ?
#
loop_
_entity_poly.entity_id
_entity_poly.type
_entity_poly.pdbx_seq_one_letter_code
_entity_poly.pdbx_strand_id
1 'polypeptide(L)'
;MQALSTIYQIISMLTNVLVMLIIIQFIIGLLFAFNVVNRSNDFLASFYMAINRLLEPVLGPIRNLLPNTGAIDFSPLVLIIVLKIFLIILESVIRSLA
;
A
#
# COMPACT_ATOMS: atom_id res chain seq x y z
N MET A 1 14.27 -22.60 -10.88
CA MET A 1 14.51 -23.25 -9.59
C MET A 1 13.27 -23.18 -8.71
N GLN A 2 12.91 -24.31 -8.10
CA GLN A 2 11.72 -24.38 -7.28
C GLN A 2 11.82 -23.49 -6.03
N ALA A 3 12.99 -23.41 -5.42
CA ALA A 3 13.19 -22.58 -4.23
C ALA A 3 12.96 -21.11 -4.53
N LEU A 4 13.48 -20.59 -5.65
CA LEU A 4 13.28 -19.21 -6.05
C LEU A 4 11.82 -18.93 -6.39
N SER A 5 11.16 -19.88 -7.06
CA SER A 5 9.74 -19.75 -7.36
C SER A 5 8.90 -19.68 -6.09
N THR A 6 9.23 -20.50 -5.09
CA THR A 6 8.51 -20.50 -3.82
C THR A 6 8.71 -19.18 -3.08
N ILE A 7 9.93 -18.65 -3.06
CA ILE A 7 10.22 -17.35 -2.44
C ILE A 7 9.42 -16.25 -3.14
N TYR A 8 9.39 -16.26 -4.48
CA TYR A 8 8.61 -15.29 -5.23
C TYR A 8 7.12 -15.36 -4.88
N GLN A 9 6.57 -16.58 -4.79
CA GLN A 9 5.17 -16.76 -4.45
C GLN A 9 4.83 -16.20 -3.07
N ILE A 10 5.71 -16.41 -2.09
CA ILE A 10 5.51 -15.87 -0.75
C ILE A 10 5.56 -14.34 -0.76
N ILE A 11 6.56 -13.77 -1.43
CA ILE A 11 6.68 -12.31 -1.55
C ILE A 11 5.47 -11.73 -2.25
N SER A 12 5.01 -12.38 -3.33
CA SER A 12 3.83 -11.94 -4.07
C SER A 12 2.58 -11.97 -3.20
N MET A 13 2.41 -13.02 -2.42
CA MET A 13 1.25 -13.14 -1.51
C MET A 13 1.27 -12.01 -0.47
N LEU A 14 2.42 -11.77 0.15
CA LEU A 14 2.55 -10.71 1.15
C LEU A 14 2.32 -9.33 0.53
N THR A 15 2.82 -9.12 -0.69
CA THR A 15 2.60 -7.87 -1.42
C THR A 15 1.13 -7.67 -1.73
N ASN A 16 0.41 -8.72 -2.12
CA ASN A 16 -1.02 -8.61 -2.40
C ASN A 16 -1.81 -8.26 -1.14
N VAL A 17 -1.46 -8.81 0.01
CA VAL A 17 -2.09 -8.45 1.28
C VAL A 17 -1.80 -6.98 1.60
N LEU A 18 -0.56 -6.55 1.42
CA LEU A 18 -0.18 -5.17 1.66
C LEU A 18 -0.93 -4.21 0.74
N VAL A 19 -1.04 -4.54 -0.54
CA VAL A 19 -1.80 -3.74 -1.50
C VAL A 19 -3.26 -3.63 -1.09
N MET A 20 -3.86 -4.72 -0.62
CA MET A 20 -5.23 -4.71 -0.14
C MET A 20 -5.40 -3.72 1.02
N LEU A 21 -4.49 -3.74 1.98
CA LEU A 21 -4.53 -2.81 3.11
C LEU A 21 -4.36 -1.36 2.65
N ILE A 22 -3.47 -1.13 1.68
CA ILE A 22 -3.26 0.20 1.11
C ILE A 22 -4.53 0.72 0.43
N ILE A 23 -5.21 -0.14 -0.33
CA ILE A 23 -6.46 0.23 -0.99
C ILE A 23 -7.54 0.59 0.03
N ILE A 24 -7.68 -0.22 1.07
CA ILE A 24 -8.65 0.04 2.14
C ILE A 24 -8.33 1.39 2.80
N GLN A 25 -7.08 1.62 3.15
CA GLN A 25 -6.64 2.87 3.76
C GLN A 25 -6.94 4.07 2.85
N PHE A 26 -6.67 3.94 1.56
CA PHE A 26 -6.91 5.01 0.60
C PHE A 26 -8.40 5.33 0.48
N ILE A 27 -9.24 4.30 0.39
CA ILE A 27 -10.70 4.48 0.27
C ILE A 27 -11.25 5.17 1.53
N ILE A 28 -10.83 4.72 2.72
CA ILE A 28 -11.28 5.36 3.96
C ILE A 28 -10.83 6.81 4.02
N GLY A 29 -9.59 7.08 3.60
CA GLY A 29 -9.08 8.44 3.53
C GLY A 29 -9.90 9.34 2.62
N LEU A 30 -10.32 8.83 1.47
CA LEU A 30 -11.19 9.56 0.55
C LEU A 30 -12.56 9.81 1.16
N LEU A 31 -13.12 8.83 1.86
CA LEU A 31 -14.41 9.00 2.54
C LEU A 31 -14.36 10.12 3.57
N PHE A 32 -13.28 10.21 4.32
CA PHE A 32 -13.08 11.31 5.27
C PHE A 32 -12.86 12.64 4.55
N ALA A 33 -12.05 12.65 3.48
CA ALA A 33 -11.72 13.87 2.76
C ALA A 33 -12.96 14.50 2.11
N PHE A 34 -13.88 13.69 1.61
CA PHE A 34 -15.11 14.16 0.98
C PHE A 34 -16.30 14.25 1.94
N ASN A 35 -16.06 14.04 3.23
CA ASN A 35 -17.09 14.10 4.27
C ASN A 35 -18.26 13.13 4.03
N VAL A 36 -18.00 12.02 3.36
CA VAL A 36 -18.99 10.95 3.18
C VAL A 36 -19.24 10.25 4.51
N VAL A 37 -18.15 10.09 5.30
CA VAL A 37 -18.21 9.50 6.63
C VAL A 37 -17.67 10.52 7.62
N ASN A 38 -18.33 10.64 8.77
CA ASN A 38 -17.93 11.57 9.81
C ASN A 38 -16.72 11.01 10.57
N ARG A 39 -15.70 11.84 10.78
CA ARG A 39 -14.52 11.46 11.56
C ARG A 39 -14.82 11.20 13.03
N SER A 40 -16.00 11.59 13.49
CA SER A 40 -16.46 11.27 14.85
C SER A 40 -16.91 9.82 14.99
N ASN A 41 -16.98 9.05 13.91
CA ASN A 41 -17.22 7.62 13.98
C ASN A 41 -15.98 6.92 14.57
N ASP A 42 -16.05 6.58 15.85
CA ASP A 42 -14.90 6.06 16.59
C ASP A 42 -14.37 4.75 16.02
N PHE A 43 -15.26 3.86 15.58
CA PHE A 43 -14.85 2.58 15.01
C PHE A 43 -14.04 2.79 13.73
N LEU A 44 -14.56 3.57 12.81
CA LEU A 44 -13.90 3.78 11.52
C LEU A 44 -12.60 4.58 11.67
N ALA A 45 -12.61 5.58 12.55
CA ALA A 45 -11.41 6.37 12.82
C ALA A 45 -10.31 5.50 13.45
N SER A 46 -10.67 4.65 14.41
CA SER A 46 -9.71 3.74 15.04
C SER A 46 -9.15 2.72 14.05
N PHE A 47 -10.00 2.18 13.20
CA PHE A 47 -9.60 1.24 12.16
C PHE A 47 -8.62 1.90 11.17
N TYR A 48 -8.95 3.11 10.73
CA TYR A 48 -8.10 3.88 9.84
C TYR A 48 -6.73 4.17 10.47
N MET A 49 -6.71 4.57 11.74
CA MET A 49 -5.46 4.83 12.45
C MET A 49 -4.62 3.58 12.62
N ALA A 50 -5.24 2.44 12.87
CA ALA A 50 -4.51 1.18 13.01
C ALA A 50 -3.83 0.79 11.69
N ILE A 51 -4.54 0.92 10.58
CA ILE A 51 -3.97 0.63 9.26
C ILE A 51 -2.86 1.62 8.96
N ASN A 52 -3.04 2.91 9.26
CA ASN A 52 -2.00 3.92 9.05
C ASN A 52 -0.72 3.61 9.82
N ARG A 53 -0.83 3.18 11.06
CA ARG A 53 0.34 2.80 11.84
C ARG A 53 1.08 1.63 11.22
N LEU A 54 0.33 0.65 10.72
CA LEU A 54 0.92 -0.52 10.09
C LEU A 54 1.65 -0.15 8.79
N LEU A 55 1.10 0.80 8.02
CA LEU A 55 1.65 1.20 6.73
C LEU A 55 2.63 2.36 6.81
N GLU A 56 2.73 3.05 7.93
CA GLU A 56 3.58 4.24 8.06
C GLU A 56 5.04 4.01 7.69
N PRO A 57 5.69 2.89 8.09
CA PRO A 57 7.08 2.65 7.69
C PRO A 57 7.30 2.62 6.18
N VAL A 58 6.25 2.29 5.42
CA VAL A 58 6.32 2.19 3.96
C VAL A 58 5.79 3.45 3.29
N LEU A 59 4.69 4.01 3.79
CA LEU A 59 4.06 5.20 3.21
C LEU A 59 4.78 6.50 3.57
N GLY A 60 5.37 6.57 4.76
CA GLY A 60 6.01 7.78 5.24
C GLY A 60 7.07 8.34 4.30
N PRO A 61 8.06 7.52 3.86
CA PRO A 61 9.08 7.99 2.93
C PRO A 61 8.50 8.50 1.62
N ILE A 62 7.44 7.86 1.13
CA ILE A 62 6.79 8.25 -0.13
C ILE A 62 6.07 9.58 0.03
N ARG A 63 5.38 9.80 1.16
CA ARG A 63 4.73 11.08 1.45
C ARG A 63 5.72 12.24 1.46
N ASN A 64 6.91 11.99 1.97
CA ASN A 64 7.93 13.03 2.04
C ASN A 64 8.48 13.44 0.67
N LEU A 65 8.37 12.55 -0.33
CA LEU A 65 8.83 12.81 -1.69
C LEU A 65 7.76 13.49 -2.55
N LEU A 66 6.49 13.36 -2.19
CA LEU A 66 5.39 13.89 -2.98
C LEU A 66 5.06 15.31 -2.58
N PRO A 67 4.64 16.17 -3.55
CA PRO A 67 4.16 17.50 -3.21
C PRO A 67 2.84 17.42 -2.45
N ASN A 68 2.59 18.44 -1.62
CA ASN A 68 1.33 18.54 -0.90
C ASN A 68 0.22 18.91 -1.89
N THR A 69 -0.76 18.02 -2.05
CA THR A 69 -1.88 18.21 -2.96
C THR A 69 -3.18 18.53 -2.24
N GLY A 70 -3.10 19.00 -0.99
CA GLY A 70 -4.28 19.35 -0.22
C GLY A 70 -4.86 18.19 0.56
N ALA A 71 -6.17 18.02 0.50
CA ALA A 71 -6.88 17.05 1.33
C ALA A 71 -6.69 15.59 0.87
N ILE A 72 -6.28 15.37 -0.37
CA ILE A 72 -6.14 14.02 -0.94
C ILE A 72 -4.68 13.60 -0.87
N ASP A 73 -4.47 12.41 -0.27
CA ASP A 73 -3.15 11.80 -0.18
C ASP A 73 -2.98 10.79 -1.30
N PHE A 74 -2.06 11.06 -2.23
CA PHE A 74 -1.78 10.18 -3.35
C PHE A 74 -0.67 9.18 -3.08
N SER A 75 -0.07 9.20 -1.86
CA SER A 75 1.00 8.26 -1.50
C SER A 75 0.57 6.79 -1.65
N PRO A 76 -0.63 6.38 -1.24
CA PRO A 76 -1.05 4.99 -1.41
C PRO A 76 -1.04 4.55 -2.87
N LEU A 77 -1.50 5.42 -3.78
CA LEU A 77 -1.51 5.09 -5.20
C LEU A 77 -0.10 4.90 -5.75
N VAL A 78 0.82 5.80 -5.39
CA VAL A 78 2.22 5.71 -5.81
C VAL A 78 2.85 4.43 -5.25
N LEU A 79 2.59 4.11 -4.00
CA LEU A 79 3.14 2.91 -3.37
C LEU A 79 2.66 1.64 -4.07
N ILE A 80 1.38 1.57 -4.44
CA ILE A 80 0.84 0.40 -5.16
C ILE A 80 1.58 0.22 -6.48
N ILE A 81 1.79 1.30 -7.22
CA ILE A 81 2.51 1.25 -8.50
C ILE A 81 3.94 0.77 -8.28
N VAL A 82 4.63 1.31 -7.28
CA VAL A 82 6.01 0.91 -6.96
C VAL A 82 6.08 -0.57 -6.61
N LEU A 83 5.15 -1.07 -5.79
CA LEU A 83 5.11 -2.47 -5.40
C LEU A 83 4.88 -3.39 -6.60
N LYS A 84 3.99 -3.00 -7.52
CA LYS A 84 3.74 -3.79 -8.73
C LYS A 84 4.96 -3.83 -9.64
N ILE A 85 5.63 -2.69 -9.81
CA ILE A 85 6.88 -2.64 -10.58
C ILE A 85 7.94 -3.52 -9.94
N PHE A 86 8.07 -3.47 -8.62
CA PHE A 86 9.01 -4.32 -7.90
C PHE A 86 8.76 -5.81 -8.16
N LEU A 87 7.50 -6.24 -8.14
CA LEU A 87 7.16 -7.64 -8.41
C LEU A 87 7.49 -8.04 -9.85
N ILE A 88 7.26 -7.14 -10.81
CA ILE A 88 7.57 -7.41 -12.21
C ILE A 88 9.07 -7.60 -12.39
N ILE A 89 9.87 -6.73 -11.79
CA ILE A 89 11.34 -6.82 -11.85
C ILE A 89 11.81 -8.10 -11.18
N LEU A 90 11.28 -8.42 -10.01
CA LEU A 90 11.64 -9.61 -9.26
C LEU A 90 11.35 -10.89 -10.07
N GLU A 91 10.17 -10.95 -10.70
CA GLU A 91 9.79 -12.09 -11.53
C GLU A 91 10.76 -12.23 -12.71
N SER A 92 11.09 -11.13 -13.35
CA SER A 92 12.01 -11.13 -14.49
C SER A 92 13.41 -11.63 -14.08
N VAL A 93 13.91 -11.17 -12.93
CA VAL A 93 15.22 -11.61 -12.42
C VAL A 93 15.20 -13.11 -12.12
N ILE A 94 14.15 -13.60 -11.47
CA ILE A 94 14.04 -15.00 -11.12
C ILE A 94 13.97 -15.88 -12.38
N ARG A 95 13.22 -15.45 -13.39
CA ARG A 95 13.15 -16.20 -14.65
C ARG A 95 14.51 -16.27 -15.35
N SER A 96 15.30 -15.23 -15.28
CA SER A 96 16.63 -15.22 -15.90
C SER A 96 17.62 -16.12 -15.18
N LEU A 97 17.38 -16.39 -13.89
CA LEU A 97 18.24 -17.27 -13.08
C LEU A 97 17.78 -18.73 -13.10
N ALA A 98 16.57 -18.98 -13.54
CA ALA A 98 15.99 -20.33 -13.53
C ALA A 98 16.40 -21.16 -14.74
#